data_88cec01bf32d653a1c0ad922be592752
#
_entry.id   88cec01bf32d653a1c0ad922be592752
#
_cell.length_a   1.000
_cell.length_b   1.000
_cell.length_c   1.000
_cell.angle_alpha   90.00
_cell.angle_beta   90.00
_cell.angle_gamma   90.00
#
_symmetry.space_group_name_H-M   'P 1'
#
loop_
_entity.id
_entity.type
_entity.pdbx_description
1 polymer ?
#
loop_
_entity_poly.entity_id
_entity_poly.type
_entity_poly.pdbx_seq_one_letter_code
_entity_poly.pdbx_strand_id
1 'polypeptide(L)'
;NNSRTDLSFIERSFFGARLEDRGFPREIIMASLGVDKAALSRMISLVRRLPPELIKAIGAAPAYGRLRWAELADMLDEKGKPAKAMKLVQERSFAAEKSDVRFQAVYDLLKQTATKAEQTAAIVKSWAPKDKSVSVIAKSRPKGVSLEITKTEARPFADWITGNLDSLYEAFRKSKTEN
;
A
#
# COMPACT_ATOMS: atom_id res chain seq x y z
N ASN A 1 20.97 -6.79 -36.07
CA ASN A 1 20.13 -5.93 -35.22
C ASN A 1 19.27 -6.81 -34.32
N ASN A 2 19.83 -7.26 -33.21
CA ASN A 2 19.15 -8.10 -32.25
C ASN A 2 18.61 -7.19 -31.14
N SER A 3 17.54 -6.44 -31.41
CA SER A 3 16.75 -5.84 -30.36
C SER A 3 15.94 -6.95 -29.69
N ARG A 4 16.61 -7.76 -28.86
CA ARG A 4 15.94 -8.50 -27.82
C ARG A 4 15.31 -7.43 -26.95
N THR A 5 14.02 -7.28 -27.08
CA THR A 5 13.23 -6.45 -26.17
C THR A 5 13.38 -7.13 -24.79
N ASP A 6 14.27 -6.58 -23.95
CA ASP A 6 14.48 -7.12 -22.62
C ASP A 6 13.15 -7.06 -21.89
N LEU A 7 12.67 -8.21 -21.43
CA LEU A 7 11.44 -8.29 -20.66
C LEU A 7 11.51 -7.34 -19.48
N SER A 8 10.46 -6.58 -19.28
CA SER A 8 10.33 -5.71 -18.10
C SER A 8 10.35 -6.53 -16.79
N PHE A 9 10.50 -5.86 -15.66
CA PHE A 9 10.50 -6.53 -14.35
C PHE A 9 9.25 -7.39 -14.16
N ILE A 10 8.06 -6.87 -14.48
CA ILE A 10 6.81 -7.59 -14.26
C ILE A 10 6.65 -8.77 -15.21
N GLU A 11 7.05 -8.64 -16.46
CA GLU A 11 7.02 -9.73 -17.43
C GLU A 11 7.94 -10.88 -17.01
N ARG A 12 9.17 -10.59 -16.58
CA ARG A 12 10.10 -11.59 -16.05
C ARG A 12 9.54 -12.27 -14.80
N SER A 13 8.95 -11.50 -13.89
CA SER A 13 8.35 -12.02 -12.65
C SER A 13 7.15 -12.91 -12.94
N PHE A 14 6.27 -12.49 -13.84
CA PHE A 14 5.09 -13.27 -14.25
C PHE A 14 5.48 -14.54 -15.01
N PHE A 15 6.47 -14.45 -15.88
CA PHE A 15 7.01 -15.60 -16.59
C PHE A 15 7.61 -16.63 -15.62
N GLY A 16 8.41 -16.20 -14.65
CA GLY A 16 8.98 -17.06 -13.61
C GLY A 16 7.91 -17.77 -12.78
N ALA A 17 6.86 -17.06 -12.37
CA ALA A 17 5.74 -17.64 -11.64
C ALA A 17 5.01 -18.70 -12.48
N ARG A 18 4.76 -18.42 -13.76
CA ARG A 18 4.11 -19.41 -14.67
C ARG A 18 4.95 -20.65 -14.93
N LEU A 19 6.27 -20.53 -15.00
CA LEU A 19 7.14 -21.69 -15.11
C LEU A 19 7.08 -22.55 -13.85
N GLU A 20 7.11 -21.92 -12.66
CA GLU A 20 6.97 -22.63 -11.39
C GLU A 20 5.61 -23.36 -11.31
N ASP A 21 4.52 -22.72 -11.67
CA ASP A 21 3.17 -23.30 -11.68
C ASP A 21 3.04 -24.50 -12.66
N ARG A 22 3.89 -24.54 -13.71
CA ARG A 22 4.01 -25.66 -14.63
C ARG A 22 4.96 -26.76 -14.17
N GLY A 23 5.52 -26.63 -12.96
CA GLY A 23 6.39 -27.64 -12.36
C GLY A 23 7.85 -27.62 -12.85
N PHE A 24 8.31 -26.54 -13.49
CA PHE A 24 9.72 -26.41 -13.85
C PHE A 24 10.58 -26.26 -12.60
N PRO A 25 11.74 -26.97 -12.52
CA PRO A 25 12.69 -26.81 -11.43
C PRO A 25 13.17 -25.36 -11.30
N ARG A 26 13.32 -24.87 -10.06
CA ARG A 26 13.73 -23.49 -9.81
C ARG A 26 15.10 -23.15 -10.40
N GLU A 27 16.01 -24.12 -10.46
CA GLU A 27 17.33 -23.98 -11.05
C GLU A 27 17.23 -23.61 -12.54
N ILE A 28 16.30 -24.22 -13.27
CA ILE A 28 16.05 -23.91 -14.69
C ILE A 28 15.43 -22.51 -14.83
N ILE A 29 14.50 -22.17 -13.95
CA ILE A 29 13.87 -20.82 -13.96
C ILE A 29 14.91 -19.74 -13.66
N MET A 30 15.78 -19.95 -12.66
CA MET A 30 16.86 -19.01 -12.30
C MET A 30 17.81 -18.82 -13.48
N ALA A 31 18.24 -19.90 -14.11
CA ALA A 31 19.12 -19.84 -15.27
C ALA A 31 18.47 -19.11 -16.47
N SER A 32 17.19 -19.37 -16.73
CA SER A 32 16.44 -18.74 -17.83
C SER A 32 16.26 -17.24 -17.64
N LEU A 33 16.09 -16.79 -16.40
CA LEU A 33 15.88 -15.39 -16.04
C LEU A 33 17.17 -14.66 -15.69
N GLY A 34 18.30 -15.37 -15.49
CA GLY A 34 19.54 -14.78 -15.04
C GLY A 34 19.45 -14.18 -13.64
N VAL A 35 18.78 -14.86 -12.71
CA VAL A 35 18.56 -14.38 -11.33
C VAL A 35 18.95 -15.41 -10.30
N ASP A 36 19.29 -14.96 -9.10
CA ASP A 36 19.53 -15.83 -7.95
C ASP A 36 18.23 -16.33 -7.28
N LYS A 37 18.35 -17.27 -6.35
CA LYS A 37 17.24 -17.87 -5.61
C LYS A 37 16.41 -16.83 -4.83
N ALA A 38 17.08 -15.87 -4.22
CA ALA A 38 16.42 -14.84 -3.43
C ALA A 38 15.64 -13.85 -4.31
N ALA A 39 16.20 -13.46 -5.46
CA ALA A 39 15.53 -12.62 -6.44
C ALA A 39 14.32 -13.34 -7.04
N LEU A 40 14.45 -14.61 -7.45
CA LEU A 40 13.34 -15.40 -7.97
C LEU A 40 12.19 -15.50 -6.96
N SER A 41 12.51 -15.81 -5.70
CA SER A 41 11.51 -15.92 -4.64
C SER A 41 10.74 -14.60 -4.44
N ARG A 42 11.45 -13.45 -4.43
CA ARG A 42 10.83 -12.12 -4.32
C ARG A 42 9.95 -11.79 -5.52
N MET A 43 10.39 -12.12 -6.74
CA MET A 43 9.64 -11.89 -7.97
C MET A 43 8.33 -12.69 -7.97
N ILE A 44 8.39 -13.97 -7.66
CA ILE A 44 7.20 -14.86 -7.63
C ILE A 44 6.24 -14.44 -6.50
N SER A 45 6.75 -14.17 -5.31
CA SER A 45 5.94 -13.71 -4.19
C SER A 45 5.18 -12.42 -4.52
N LEU A 46 5.84 -11.46 -5.18
CA LEU A 46 5.21 -10.21 -5.58
C LEU A 46 4.08 -10.43 -6.59
N VAL A 47 4.33 -11.21 -7.64
CA VAL A 47 3.32 -11.48 -8.68
C VAL A 47 2.10 -12.19 -8.11
N ARG A 48 2.29 -13.10 -7.14
CA ARG A 48 1.17 -13.83 -6.51
C ARG A 48 0.26 -12.95 -5.65
N ARG A 49 0.72 -11.77 -5.24
CA ARG A 49 -0.10 -10.76 -4.54
C ARG A 49 -0.93 -9.90 -5.50
N LEU A 50 -0.59 -9.90 -6.78
CA LEU A 50 -1.24 -9.08 -7.80
C LEU A 50 -2.29 -9.90 -8.56
N PRO A 51 -3.51 -9.38 -8.80
CA PRO A 51 -4.48 -10.04 -9.68
C PRO A 51 -3.89 -10.23 -11.08
N PRO A 52 -3.90 -11.45 -11.64
CA PRO A 52 -3.32 -11.70 -12.97
C PRO A 52 -3.95 -10.84 -14.08
N GLU A 53 -5.24 -10.57 -13.97
CA GLU A 53 -5.99 -9.72 -14.92
C GLU A 53 -5.49 -8.28 -14.88
N LEU A 54 -5.13 -7.78 -13.68
CA LEU A 54 -4.58 -6.44 -13.52
C LEU A 54 -3.20 -6.33 -14.18
N ILE A 55 -2.32 -7.33 -13.97
CA ILE A 55 -0.99 -7.38 -14.60
C ILE A 55 -1.14 -7.37 -16.14
N LYS A 56 -2.05 -8.20 -16.67
CA LYS A 56 -2.31 -8.26 -18.11
C LYS A 56 -2.86 -6.94 -18.66
N ALA A 57 -3.77 -6.31 -17.94
CA ALA A 57 -4.36 -5.03 -18.35
C ALA A 57 -3.33 -3.88 -18.34
N ILE A 58 -2.47 -3.82 -17.35
CA ILE A 58 -1.39 -2.82 -17.28
C ILE A 58 -0.36 -3.10 -18.39
N GLY A 59 0.09 -4.36 -18.54
CA GLY A 59 1.11 -4.77 -19.48
C GLY A 59 2.53 -4.60 -18.95
N ALA A 60 3.50 -4.46 -19.85
CA ALA A 60 4.94 -4.50 -19.54
C ALA A 60 5.43 -3.40 -18.57
N ALA A 61 4.93 -2.18 -18.70
CA ALA A 61 5.29 -1.03 -17.88
C ALA A 61 6.81 -0.94 -17.60
N PRO A 62 7.67 -0.86 -18.64
CA PRO A 62 9.12 -0.97 -18.52
C PRO A 62 9.76 0.13 -17.66
N ALA A 63 9.12 1.30 -17.53
CA ALA A 63 9.61 2.37 -16.67
C ALA A 63 9.50 2.04 -15.17
N TYR A 64 8.77 0.97 -14.78
CA TYR A 64 8.49 0.64 -13.39
C TYR A 64 9.16 -0.67 -12.97
N GLY A 65 10.14 -0.56 -12.08
CA GLY A 65 10.85 -1.69 -11.50
C GLY A 65 10.18 -2.26 -10.26
N ARG A 66 10.90 -3.19 -9.61
CA ARG A 66 10.45 -3.96 -8.44
C ARG A 66 9.78 -3.11 -7.34
N LEU A 67 10.38 -1.99 -6.98
CA LEU A 67 9.89 -1.15 -5.88
C LEU A 67 8.48 -0.62 -6.16
N ARG A 68 8.23 -0.10 -7.35
CA ARG A 68 6.92 0.44 -7.72
C ARG A 68 5.84 -0.62 -7.82
N TRP A 69 6.18 -1.81 -8.33
CA TRP A 69 5.24 -2.93 -8.33
C TRP A 69 4.96 -3.48 -6.94
N ALA A 70 5.94 -3.43 -6.02
CA ALA A 70 5.72 -3.80 -4.62
C ALA A 70 4.81 -2.79 -3.91
N GLU A 71 5.03 -1.49 -4.08
CA GLU A 71 4.15 -0.44 -3.57
C GLU A 71 2.69 -0.60 -4.08
N LEU A 72 2.55 -0.94 -5.38
CA LEU A 72 1.23 -1.22 -5.96
C LEU A 72 0.56 -2.43 -5.27
N ALA A 73 1.31 -3.51 -5.04
CA ALA A 73 0.81 -4.69 -4.35
C ALA A 73 0.40 -4.37 -2.90
N ASP A 74 1.22 -3.60 -2.18
CA ASP A 74 0.90 -3.16 -0.81
C ASP A 74 -0.41 -2.35 -0.74
N MET A 75 -0.63 -1.46 -1.72
CA MET A 75 -1.88 -0.72 -1.82
C MET A 75 -3.09 -1.61 -2.14
N LEU A 76 -2.89 -2.67 -2.93
CA LEU A 76 -3.97 -3.60 -3.30
C LEU A 76 -4.37 -4.55 -2.15
N ASP A 77 -3.53 -4.74 -1.13
CA ASP A 77 -3.89 -5.50 0.08
C ASP A 77 -4.98 -4.79 0.91
N GLU A 78 -5.23 -3.49 0.67
CA GLU A 78 -6.27 -2.76 1.37
C GLU A 78 -7.67 -3.08 0.81
N LYS A 79 -8.63 -3.30 1.71
CA LYS A 79 -10.01 -3.67 1.35
C LYS A 79 -10.66 -2.67 0.39
N GLY A 80 -11.21 -3.18 -0.70
CA GLY A 80 -11.92 -2.40 -1.72
C GLY A 80 -11.04 -1.79 -2.81
N LYS A 81 -9.72 -1.71 -2.63
CA LYS A 81 -8.80 -1.20 -3.65
C LYS A 81 -8.68 -2.11 -4.87
N PRO A 82 -8.63 -3.46 -4.74
CA PRO A 82 -8.65 -4.32 -5.91
C PRO A 82 -9.84 -4.10 -6.83
N ALA A 83 -11.04 -3.95 -6.26
CA ALA A 83 -12.26 -3.71 -7.04
C ALA A 83 -12.21 -2.37 -7.80
N LYS A 84 -11.63 -1.32 -7.22
CA LYS A 84 -11.44 -0.02 -7.88
C LYS A 84 -10.44 -0.11 -9.03
N ALA A 85 -9.31 -0.78 -8.81
CA ALA A 85 -8.33 -1.02 -9.86
C ALA A 85 -8.94 -1.80 -11.03
N MET A 86 -9.68 -2.87 -10.73
CA MET A 86 -10.34 -3.70 -11.74
C MET A 86 -11.42 -2.94 -12.51
N LYS A 87 -12.12 -2.00 -11.89
CA LYS A 87 -13.08 -1.12 -12.59
C LYS A 87 -12.37 -0.19 -13.58
N LEU A 88 -11.26 0.44 -13.17
CA LEU A 88 -10.48 1.33 -14.04
C LEU A 88 -9.97 0.61 -15.29
N VAL A 89 -9.44 -0.59 -15.13
CA VAL A 89 -8.85 -1.32 -16.28
C VAL A 89 -9.88 -1.83 -17.29
N GLN A 90 -11.15 -1.80 -16.96
CA GLN A 90 -12.25 -2.13 -17.90
C GLN A 90 -12.67 -0.95 -18.78
N GLU A 91 -12.19 0.26 -18.49
CA GLU A 91 -12.51 1.44 -19.29
C GLU A 91 -11.80 1.38 -20.65
N ARG A 92 -12.52 1.71 -21.72
CA ARG A 92 -11.95 1.72 -23.09
C ARG A 92 -10.76 2.70 -23.22
N SER A 93 -10.82 3.84 -22.54
CA SER A 93 -9.76 4.82 -22.49
C SER A 93 -8.47 4.26 -21.91
N PHE A 94 -8.57 3.42 -20.87
CA PHE A 94 -7.43 2.77 -20.25
C PHE A 94 -6.66 1.85 -21.22
N ALA A 95 -7.38 1.03 -21.98
CA ALA A 95 -6.77 0.08 -22.92
C ALA A 95 -6.06 0.77 -24.10
N ALA A 96 -6.44 2.01 -24.44
CA ALA A 96 -5.83 2.78 -25.51
C ALA A 96 -4.45 3.38 -25.13
N GLU A 97 -4.15 3.48 -23.85
CA GLU A 97 -2.93 4.09 -23.34
C GLU A 97 -1.71 3.14 -23.40
N LYS A 98 -0.49 3.71 -23.35
CA LYS A 98 0.76 2.96 -23.20
C LYS A 98 0.84 2.30 -21.81
N SER A 99 1.54 1.17 -21.70
CA SER A 99 1.62 0.39 -20.45
C SER A 99 2.16 1.18 -19.25
N ASP A 100 3.10 2.08 -19.44
CA ASP A 100 3.60 2.95 -18.37
C ASP A 100 2.52 3.93 -17.89
N VAL A 101 1.71 4.48 -18.80
CA VAL A 101 0.59 5.37 -18.47
C VAL A 101 -0.50 4.59 -17.73
N ARG A 102 -0.78 3.35 -18.18
CA ARG A 102 -1.71 2.45 -17.49
C ARG A 102 -1.28 2.11 -16.06
N PHE A 103 0.01 1.82 -15.87
CA PHE A 103 0.56 1.60 -14.54
C PHE A 103 0.35 2.83 -13.65
N GLN A 104 0.75 4.02 -14.15
CA GLN A 104 0.63 5.27 -13.40
C GLN A 104 -0.82 5.59 -13.03
N ALA A 105 -1.77 5.38 -13.95
CA ALA A 105 -3.18 5.62 -13.71
C ALA A 105 -3.72 4.74 -12.55
N VAL A 106 -3.38 3.44 -12.54
CA VAL A 106 -3.76 2.55 -11.43
C VAL A 106 -3.10 2.98 -10.12
N TYR A 107 -1.80 3.29 -10.17
CA TYR A 107 -1.03 3.71 -9.00
C TYR A 107 -1.62 4.99 -8.37
N ASP A 108 -1.92 6.00 -9.17
CA ASP A 108 -2.48 7.27 -8.71
C ASP A 108 -3.89 7.11 -8.16
N LEU A 109 -4.74 6.31 -8.82
CA LEU A 109 -6.07 5.99 -8.30
C LEU A 109 -6.01 5.39 -6.90
N LEU A 110 -5.12 4.42 -6.67
CA LEU A 110 -4.99 3.74 -5.40
C LEU A 110 -4.34 4.64 -4.33
N LYS A 111 -3.40 5.48 -4.72
CA LYS A 111 -2.77 6.46 -3.84
C LYS A 111 -3.75 7.55 -3.39
N GLN A 112 -4.56 8.10 -4.30
CA GLN A 112 -5.58 9.10 -3.99
C GLN A 112 -6.64 8.55 -3.03
N THR A 113 -7.01 7.27 -3.14
CA THR A 113 -7.96 6.66 -2.20
C THR A 113 -7.38 6.47 -0.81
N ALA A 114 -6.06 6.32 -0.66
CA ALA A 114 -5.40 6.32 0.65
C ALA A 114 -5.46 7.72 1.29
N THR A 115 -5.10 8.75 0.54
CA THR A 115 -5.15 10.16 0.98
C THR A 115 -6.57 10.62 1.31
N LYS A 116 -7.56 10.19 0.52
CA LYS A 116 -8.97 10.52 0.74
C LYS A 116 -9.57 9.80 1.97
N ALA A 117 -9.11 8.57 2.26
CA ALA A 117 -9.49 7.85 3.48
C ALA A 117 -8.84 8.49 4.73
N GLU A 118 -7.66 9.09 4.59
CA GLU A 118 -7.05 9.90 5.65
C GLU A 118 -7.76 11.26 5.81
N GLN A 119 -8.23 11.87 4.73
CA GLN A 119 -8.96 13.13 4.75
C GLN A 119 -10.43 12.99 5.19
N THR A 120 -11.04 11.80 5.07
CA THR A 120 -12.39 11.51 5.57
C THR A 120 -12.44 11.04 7.02
N ALA A 121 -11.31 11.03 7.74
CA ALA A 121 -11.35 10.89 9.18
C ALA A 121 -12.08 12.10 9.77
N ALA A 122 -13.35 11.92 10.16
CA ALA A 122 -14.12 12.98 10.77
C ALA A 122 -13.42 13.43 12.05
N ILE A 123 -13.19 14.74 12.18
CA ILE A 123 -12.71 15.32 13.44
C ILE A 123 -13.84 15.14 14.46
N VAL A 124 -13.60 14.29 15.46
CA VAL A 124 -14.58 14.03 16.52
C VAL A 124 -14.47 15.08 17.63
N LYS A 125 -13.23 15.47 17.93
CA LYS A 125 -12.95 16.45 18.99
C LYS A 125 -11.59 17.11 18.77
N SER A 126 -11.51 18.39 19.02
CA SER A 126 -10.26 19.13 19.15
C SER A 126 -10.11 19.69 20.56
N TRP A 127 -8.88 19.69 21.09
CA TRP A 127 -8.57 20.24 22.39
C TRP A 127 -7.20 20.92 22.38
N ALA A 128 -7.10 22.00 23.12
CA ALA A 128 -5.84 22.69 23.39
C ALA A 128 -5.91 23.33 24.77
N PRO A 129 -4.79 23.41 25.53
CA PRO A 129 -4.71 24.17 26.78
C PRO A 129 -4.77 25.69 26.52
N LYS A 130 -4.94 26.48 27.59
CA LYS A 130 -5.07 27.93 27.48
C LYS A 130 -3.85 28.60 26.85
N ASP A 131 -2.66 28.08 27.09
CA ASP A 131 -1.38 28.58 26.56
C ASP A 131 -1.11 28.12 25.10
N LYS A 132 -1.97 27.26 24.55
CA LYS A 132 -1.85 26.71 23.20
C LYS A 132 -0.50 26.01 22.90
N SER A 133 0.21 25.55 23.93
CA SER A 133 1.49 24.84 23.78
C SER A 133 1.34 23.48 23.11
N VAL A 134 0.13 22.87 23.19
CA VAL A 134 -0.23 21.60 22.57
C VAL A 134 -1.56 21.77 21.83
N SER A 135 -1.75 21.00 20.78
CA SER A 135 -3.05 20.82 20.12
C SER A 135 -3.29 19.34 19.90
N VAL A 136 -4.42 18.82 20.33
CA VAL A 136 -4.83 17.42 20.17
C VAL A 136 -6.08 17.38 19.34
N ILE A 137 -6.03 16.62 18.23
CA ILE A 137 -7.17 16.39 17.34
C ILE A 137 -7.48 14.89 17.35
N ALA A 138 -8.67 14.54 17.80
CA ALA A 138 -9.20 13.17 17.70
C ALA A 138 -9.90 13.00 16.36
N LYS A 139 -9.47 12.01 15.59
CA LYS A 139 -10.04 11.64 14.28
C LYS A 139 -10.64 10.24 14.36
N SER A 140 -11.91 10.10 14.02
CA SER A 140 -12.56 8.79 13.89
C SER A 140 -12.16 8.14 12.58
N ARG A 141 -11.83 6.84 12.63
CA ARG A 141 -11.54 6.00 11.49
C ARG A 141 -12.40 4.74 11.54
N PRO A 142 -12.64 4.04 10.42
CA PRO A 142 -13.49 2.82 10.41
C PRO A 142 -13.05 1.70 11.37
N LYS A 143 -11.76 1.67 11.73
CA LYS A 143 -11.17 0.65 12.61
C LYS A 143 -10.66 1.20 13.95
N GLY A 144 -10.99 2.45 14.30
CA GLY A 144 -10.52 3.03 15.56
C GLY A 144 -10.51 4.55 15.59
N VAL A 145 -9.87 5.11 16.60
CA VAL A 145 -9.66 6.55 16.78
C VAL A 145 -8.17 6.83 16.80
N SER A 146 -7.74 7.88 16.11
CA SER A 146 -6.36 8.37 16.19
C SER A 146 -6.34 9.74 16.87
N LEU A 147 -5.32 9.97 17.70
CA LEU A 147 -5.02 11.28 18.28
C LEU A 147 -3.81 11.86 17.57
N GLU A 148 -3.98 13.02 16.97
CA GLU A 148 -2.89 13.80 16.38
C GLU A 148 -2.52 14.91 17.35
N ILE A 149 -1.26 14.89 17.81
CA ILE A 149 -0.72 15.84 18.78
C ILE A 149 0.30 16.72 18.06
N THR A 150 0.10 18.04 18.10
CA THR A 150 0.93 19.02 17.38
C THR A 150 1.31 20.19 18.28
N LYS A 151 2.14 21.09 17.81
CA LYS A 151 2.73 22.25 18.48
C LYS A 151 4.04 21.95 19.23
N THR A 152 4.57 22.96 19.91
CA THR A 152 5.92 22.94 20.50
C THR A 152 6.12 21.84 21.54
N GLU A 153 5.12 21.56 22.36
CA GLU A 153 5.17 20.54 23.41
C GLU A 153 4.58 19.19 22.96
N ALA A 154 4.37 18.99 21.65
CA ALA A 154 3.73 17.78 21.14
C ALA A 154 4.48 16.51 21.52
N ARG A 155 5.81 16.50 21.37
CA ARG A 155 6.64 15.33 21.61
C ARG A 155 6.76 15.00 23.11
N PRO A 156 7.12 15.94 24.00
CA PRO A 156 7.11 15.70 25.44
C PRO A 156 5.76 15.23 25.96
N PHE A 157 4.66 15.81 25.46
CA PHE A 157 3.31 15.41 25.86
C PHE A 157 2.93 14.00 25.38
N ALA A 158 3.29 13.64 24.16
CA ALA A 158 3.07 12.29 23.64
C ALA A 158 3.87 11.25 24.41
N ASP A 159 5.14 11.52 24.73
CA ASP A 159 5.99 10.66 25.53
C ASP A 159 5.43 10.47 26.94
N TRP A 160 4.92 11.55 27.55
CA TRP A 160 4.25 11.47 28.85
C TRP A 160 2.97 10.60 28.79
N ILE A 161 2.11 10.79 27.78
CA ILE A 161 0.91 9.96 27.58
C ILE A 161 1.28 8.50 27.47
N THR A 162 2.26 8.16 26.63
CA THR A 162 2.66 6.76 26.40
C THR A 162 3.27 6.12 27.64
N GLY A 163 3.99 6.89 28.46
CA GLY A 163 4.52 6.43 29.75
C GLY A 163 3.46 6.26 30.85
N ASN A 164 2.25 6.81 30.66
CA ASN A 164 1.18 6.78 31.66
C ASN A 164 -0.09 6.04 31.18
N LEU A 165 0.00 5.24 30.12
CA LEU A 165 -1.18 4.58 29.51
C LEU A 165 -1.97 3.71 30.52
N ASP A 166 -1.29 2.99 31.40
CA ASP A 166 -1.96 2.12 32.38
C ASP A 166 -2.81 2.95 33.34
N SER A 167 -2.24 4.02 33.90
CA SER A 167 -2.95 4.92 34.80
C SER A 167 -4.11 5.65 34.14
N LEU A 168 -3.93 6.06 32.88
CA LEU A 168 -4.98 6.70 32.08
C LEU A 168 -6.12 5.70 31.78
N TYR A 169 -5.79 4.45 31.51
CA TYR A 169 -6.78 3.43 31.25
C TYR A 169 -7.56 3.05 32.52
N GLU A 170 -6.89 2.97 33.67
CA GLU A 170 -7.56 2.75 34.97
C GLU A 170 -8.52 3.89 35.32
N ALA A 171 -8.09 5.16 35.13
CA ALA A 171 -8.95 6.33 35.33
C ALA A 171 -10.19 6.27 34.41
N PHE A 172 -10.01 5.90 33.17
CA PHE A 172 -11.12 5.68 32.23
C PHE A 172 -12.07 4.58 32.69
N ARG A 173 -11.56 3.45 33.18
CA ARG A 173 -12.41 2.37 33.72
C ARG A 173 -13.25 2.82 34.89
N LYS A 174 -12.64 3.55 35.84
CA LYS A 174 -13.34 4.10 37.02
C LYS A 174 -14.48 5.05 36.62
N SER A 175 -14.24 5.93 35.64
CA SER A 175 -15.27 6.85 35.16
C SER A 175 -16.50 6.18 34.52
N LYS A 176 -16.35 4.92 34.07
CA LYS A 176 -17.47 4.13 33.53
C LYS A 176 -18.32 3.45 34.60
N THR A 177 -17.75 3.25 35.80
CA THR A 177 -18.44 2.53 36.89
C THR A 177 -19.25 3.49 37.77
N GLU A 178 -19.00 4.82 37.63
CA GLU A 178 -19.70 5.87 38.38
C GLU A 178 -20.88 6.52 37.64
N ASN A 179 -21.19 6.04 36.41
CA ASN A 179 -22.36 6.41 35.61
C ASN A 179 -23.27 5.18 35.42
#